data_fdf22e079208c6979ca5ab4cf97fe0eb
#
_entry.id   fdf22e079208c6979ca5ab4cf97fe0eb
#
_cell.length_a   1.000
_cell.length_b   1.000
_cell.length_c   1.000
_cell.angle_alpha   90.00
_cell.angle_beta   90.00
_cell.angle_gamma   90.00
#
_symmetry.space_group_name_H-M   'P 1'
#
loop_
_entity.id
_entity.type
_entity.pdbx_description
1 polymer ?
#
loop_
_entity_poly.entity_id
_entity_poly.type
_entity_poly.pdbx_seq_one_letter_code
_entity_poly.pdbx_strand_id
1 'polypeptide(L)'
;MMKFLFDLFPVILFFVAFKLADIYVATLVAIAATIAQIVWLIARRKKVEGMQWASLILIVFFGGLTILLQDKTFIQWKPTVLYWLFAAVLFFSAQFFKKNWIESLMGKQITLKPDSPKSLWLKLNHAWALFFFFMGVLNIYIAYTFSEDIWVNFKLFGGIGLLIAFVIAQGLWLSRYMDAEQS
;
A
#
# COMPACT_ATOMS: atom_id res chain seq x y z
N MET A 1 -9.22 -7.22 32.78
CA MET A 1 -10.16 -6.13 32.42
C MET A 1 -9.52 -4.75 32.38
N MET A 2 -8.78 -4.31 33.41
CA MET A 2 -8.17 -2.96 33.42
C MET A 2 -7.17 -2.68 32.28
N LYS A 3 -6.40 -3.69 31.85
CA LYS A 3 -5.45 -3.53 30.72
C LYS A 3 -6.17 -3.30 29.39
N PHE A 4 -7.22 -4.07 29.11
CA PHE A 4 -8.03 -3.92 27.92
C PHE A 4 -8.71 -2.56 27.81
N LEU A 5 -9.27 -2.05 28.90
CA LEU A 5 -9.83 -0.69 28.96
C LEU A 5 -8.77 0.39 28.76
N PHE A 6 -7.57 0.17 29.27
CA PHE A 6 -6.45 1.08 29.08
C PHE A 6 -6.02 1.12 27.61
N ASP A 7 -5.93 -0.02 26.94
CA ASP A 7 -5.55 -0.11 25.52
C ASP A 7 -6.64 0.46 24.60
N LEU A 8 -7.92 0.41 25.00
CA LEU A 8 -9.05 1.01 24.26
C LEU A 8 -9.23 2.52 24.50
N PHE A 9 -8.58 3.08 25.50
CA PHE A 9 -8.77 4.50 25.89
C PHE A 9 -8.59 5.50 24.74
N PRO A 10 -7.54 5.41 23.89
CA PRO A 10 -7.41 6.31 22.74
C PRO A 10 -8.54 6.16 21.72
N VAL A 11 -9.05 4.93 21.54
CA VAL A 11 -10.15 4.66 20.62
C VAL A 11 -11.47 5.25 21.13
N ILE A 12 -11.73 5.14 22.42
CA ILE A 12 -12.91 5.76 23.05
C ILE A 12 -12.86 7.28 22.90
N LEU A 13 -11.72 7.89 23.17
CA LEU A 13 -11.53 9.33 22.99
C LEU A 13 -11.69 9.77 21.54
N PHE A 14 -11.21 8.95 20.57
CA PHE A 14 -11.45 9.20 19.16
C PHE A 14 -12.94 9.29 18.84
N PHE A 15 -13.75 8.31 19.25
CA PHE A 15 -15.19 8.30 18.97
C PHE A 15 -15.93 9.44 19.66
N VAL A 16 -15.55 9.78 20.88
CA VAL A 16 -16.14 10.95 21.60
C VAL A 16 -15.81 12.24 20.83
N ALA A 17 -14.55 12.46 20.50
CA ALA A 17 -14.12 13.64 19.75
C ALA A 17 -14.75 13.70 18.34
N PHE A 18 -14.91 12.56 17.68
CA PHE A 18 -15.57 12.46 16.38
C PHE A 18 -17.04 12.87 16.41
N LYS A 19 -17.74 12.53 17.50
CA LYS A 19 -19.14 12.96 17.70
C LYS A 19 -19.30 14.45 18.06
N LEU A 20 -18.28 15.04 18.69
CA LEU A 20 -18.33 16.43 19.17
C LEU A 20 -17.75 17.43 18.15
N ALA A 21 -16.91 16.98 17.28
CA ALA A 21 -16.23 17.80 16.28
C ALA A 21 -16.19 17.07 14.91
N ASP A 22 -14.99 16.87 14.38
CA ASP A 22 -14.77 16.23 13.10
C ASP A 22 -13.69 15.13 13.21
N ILE A 23 -13.46 14.45 12.07
CA ILE A 23 -12.48 13.35 11.99
C ILE A 23 -11.05 13.83 12.27
N TYR A 24 -10.73 15.08 12.00
CA TYR A 24 -9.39 15.64 12.17
C TYR A 24 -9.11 15.88 13.64
N VAL A 25 -10.05 16.52 14.35
CA VAL A 25 -9.98 16.71 15.81
C VAL A 25 -9.95 15.35 16.51
N ALA A 26 -10.79 14.40 16.09
CA ALA A 26 -10.79 13.04 16.62
C ALA A 26 -9.44 12.36 16.47
N THR A 27 -8.82 12.50 15.30
CA THR A 27 -7.50 11.92 15.00
C THR A 27 -6.39 12.55 15.86
N LEU A 28 -6.39 13.88 15.99
CA LEU A 28 -5.46 14.60 16.91
C LEU A 28 -5.60 14.12 18.35
N VAL A 29 -6.82 13.99 18.83
CA VAL A 29 -7.12 13.49 20.18
C VAL A 29 -6.62 12.06 20.35
N ALA A 30 -6.82 11.19 19.38
CA ALA A 30 -6.33 9.80 19.43
C ALA A 30 -4.79 9.74 19.45
N ILE A 31 -4.11 10.55 18.63
CA ILE A 31 -2.64 10.65 18.61
C ILE A 31 -2.14 11.13 19.98
N ALA A 32 -2.70 12.23 20.48
CA ALA A 32 -2.31 12.80 21.77
C ALA A 32 -2.54 11.82 22.93
N ALA A 33 -3.68 11.14 22.94
CA ALA A 33 -4.01 10.13 23.94
C ALA A 33 -3.04 8.93 23.92
N THR A 34 -2.69 8.44 22.72
CA THR A 34 -1.75 7.33 22.58
C THR A 34 -0.33 7.72 23.02
N ILE A 35 0.12 8.91 22.65
CA ILE A 35 1.42 9.45 23.12
C ILE A 35 1.41 9.58 24.64
N ALA A 36 0.39 10.23 25.21
CA ALA A 36 0.26 10.40 26.65
C ALA A 36 0.26 9.06 27.40
N GLN A 37 -0.42 8.05 26.85
CA GLN A 37 -0.47 6.70 27.39
C GLN A 37 0.93 6.05 27.44
N ILE A 38 1.70 6.14 26.36
CA ILE A 38 3.06 5.59 26.31
C ILE A 38 4.01 6.35 27.23
N VAL A 39 3.94 7.69 27.23
CA VAL A 39 4.74 8.52 28.15
C VAL A 39 4.43 8.18 29.61
N TRP A 40 3.16 7.97 29.95
CA TRP A 40 2.76 7.56 31.29
C TRP A 40 3.33 6.18 31.68
N LEU A 41 3.31 5.20 30.76
CA LEU A 41 3.90 3.88 31.01
C LEU A 41 5.40 3.98 31.25
N ILE A 42 6.11 4.76 30.43
CA ILE A 42 7.57 4.99 30.57
C ILE A 42 7.86 5.69 31.90
N ALA A 43 7.12 6.74 32.25
CA ALA A 43 7.27 7.48 33.50
C ALA A 43 7.05 6.59 34.74
N ARG A 44 6.14 5.62 34.63
CA ARG A 44 5.88 4.62 35.67
C ARG A 44 6.83 3.42 35.63
N ARG A 45 7.88 3.46 34.79
CA ARG A 45 8.83 2.37 34.56
C ARG A 45 8.16 1.02 34.20
N LYS A 46 6.96 1.07 33.61
CA LYS A 46 6.26 -0.09 33.10
C LYS A 46 6.76 -0.41 31.70
N LYS A 47 6.79 -1.70 31.36
CA LYS A 47 7.23 -2.17 30.05
C LYS A 47 6.16 -1.80 29.01
N VAL A 48 6.53 -1.06 27.96
CA VAL A 48 5.68 -0.81 26.81
C VAL A 48 5.74 -2.05 25.91
N GLU A 49 4.60 -2.64 25.60
CA GLU A 49 4.50 -3.83 24.77
C GLU A 49 4.68 -3.48 23.27
N GLY A 50 5.17 -4.46 22.49
CA GLY A 50 5.36 -4.27 21.05
C GLY A 50 4.08 -3.88 20.32
N MET A 51 2.91 -4.36 20.78
CA MET A 51 1.61 -3.98 20.23
C MET A 51 1.28 -2.50 20.44
N GLN A 52 1.67 -1.91 21.58
CA GLN A 52 1.46 -0.49 21.88
C GLN A 52 2.37 0.40 21.02
N TRP A 53 3.62 -0.02 20.77
CA TRP A 53 4.51 0.63 19.80
C TRP A 53 3.96 0.56 18.38
N ALA A 54 3.50 -0.61 17.95
CA ALA A 54 2.86 -0.77 16.64
C ALA A 54 1.63 0.14 16.49
N SER A 55 0.77 0.18 17.52
CA SER A 55 -0.40 1.06 17.55
C SER A 55 0.00 2.55 17.47
N LEU A 56 1.02 2.99 18.22
CA LEU A 56 1.52 4.35 18.14
C LEU A 56 2.01 4.69 16.72
N ILE A 57 2.84 3.83 16.14
CA ILE A 57 3.38 4.04 14.79
C ILE A 57 2.23 4.14 13.77
N LEU A 58 1.26 3.22 13.84
CA LEU A 58 0.11 3.23 12.93
C LEU A 58 -0.76 4.47 13.11
N ILE A 59 -1.11 4.83 14.35
CA ILE A 59 -1.96 5.98 14.65
C ILE A 59 -1.25 7.29 14.29
N VAL A 60 0.03 7.45 14.59
CA VAL A 60 0.81 8.65 14.22
C VAL A 60 0.99 8.73 12.72
N PHE A 61 1.30 7.63 12.05
CA PHE A 61 1.50 7.60 10.60
C PHE A 61 0.19 7.88 9.86
N PHE A 62 -0.85 7.07 10.08
CA PHE A 62 -2.12 7.24 9.37
C PHE A 62 -2.91 8.46 9.86
N GLY A 63 -2.85 8.77 11.16
CA GLY A 63 -3.47 9.95 11.72
C GLY A 63 -2.77 11.22 11.29
N GLY A 64 -1.45 11.25 11.31
CA GLY A 64 -0.65 12.35 10.77
C GLY A 64 -0.94 12.59 9.29
N LEU A 65 -1.02 11.50 8.51
CA LEU A 65 -1.46 11.55 7.12
C LEU A 65 -2.88 12.16 7.01
N THR A 66 -3.83 11.77 7.84
CA THR A 66 -5.19 12.30 7.81
C THR A 66 -5.24 13.80 8.08
N ILE A 67 -4.39 14.31 8.98
CA ILE A 67 -4.34 15.72 9.36
C ILE A 67 -3.60 16.56 8.31
N LEU A 68 -2.47 16.06 7.84
CA LEU A 68 -1.66 16.76 6.82
C LEU A 68 -2.38 16.85 5.47
N LEU A 69 -3.41 16.03 5.26
CA LEU A 69 -3.92 15.71 3.96
C LEU A 69 -5.37 16.15 3.75
N GLN A 70 -5.78 17.25 4.41
CA GLN A 70 -7.03 17.96 4.13
C GLN A 70 -7.12 18.52 2.70
N ASP A 71 -6.05 18.37 1.91
CA ASP A 71 -5.95 18.96 0.59
C ASP A 71 -6.34 17.96 -0.52
N LYS A 72 -6.93 18.48 -1.62
CA LYS A 72 -7.19 17.72 -2.87
C LYS A 72 -5.97 16.93 -3.34
N THR A 73 -4.81 17.50 -3.17
CA THR A 73 -3.49 16.92 -3.45
C THR A 73 -3.33 15.53 -2.86
N PHE A 74 -3.84 15.31 -1.64
CA PHE A 74 -3.71 14.00 -1.01
C PHE A 74 -4.56 12.90 -1.62
N ILE A 75 -5.79 13.23 -2.00
CA ILE A 75 -6.64 12.26 -2.70
C ILE A 75 -5.95 11.81 -3.98
N GLN A 76 -5.25 12.73 -4.63
CA GLN A 76 -4.46 12.49 -5.84
C GLN A 76 -3.20 11.66 -5.58
N TRP A 77 -2.58 11.78 -4.40
CA TRP A 77 -1.38 11.02 -4.01
C TRP A 77 -1.67 9.58 -3.58
N LYS A 78 -2.86 9.28 -3.06
CA LYS A 78 -3.21 7.93 -2.59
C LYS A 78 -2.89 6.82 -3.59
N PRO A 79 -3.29 6.90 -4.88
CA PRO A 79 -2.96 5.88 -5.85
C PRO A 79 -1.44 5.74 -6.08
N THR A 80 -0.73 6.86 -6.12
CA THR A 80 0.74 6.87 -6.32
C THR A 80 1.46 6.14 -5.21
N VAL A 81 1.14 6.46 -3.95
CA VAL A 81 1.76 5.80 -2.79
C VAL A 81 1.50 4.30 -2.83
N LEU A 82 0.28 3.88 -3.19
CA LEU A 82 -0.07 2.47 -3.31
C LEU A 82 0.71 1.78 -4.45
N TYR A 83 0.80 2.41 -5.62
CA TYR A 83 1.56 1.88 -6.74
C TYR A 83 3.06 1.76 -6.41
N TRP A 84 3.65 2.77 -5.79
CA TRP A 84 5.06 2.73 -5.41
C TRP A 84 5.33 1.73 -4.28
N LEU A 85 4.38 1.54 -3.36
CA LEU A 85 4.46 0.49 -2.35
C LEU A 85 4.50 -0.91 -3.01
N PHE A 86 3.61 -1.18 -3.98
CA PHE A 86 3.64 -2.44 -4.72
C PHE A 86 4.93 -2.60 -5.52
N ALA A 87 5.39 -1.55 -6.19
CA ALA A 87 6.67 -1.56 -6.91
C ALA A 87 7.84 -1.90 -5.97
N ALA A 88 7.90 -1.25 -4.80
CA ALA A 88 8.92 -1.47 -3.79
C ALA A 88 8.86 -2.90 -3.23
N VAL A 89 7.68 -3.39 -2.85
CA VAL A 89 7.50 -4.75 -2.33
C VAL A 89 7.97 -5.78 -3.35
N LEU A 90 7.56 -5.66 -4.61
CA LEU A 90 7.97 -6.59 -5.67
C LEU A 90 9.48 -6.55 -5.91
N PHE A 91 10.05 -5.35 -5.98
CA PHE A 91 11.49 -5.18 -6.23
C PHE A 91 12.32 -5.69 -5.06
N PHE A 92 12.07 -5.22 -3.85
CA PHE A 92 12.87 -5.55 -2.68
C PHE A 92 12.70 -7.00 -2.24
N SER A 93 11.49 -7.59 -2.35
CA SER A 93 11.28 -8.99 -2.01
C SER A 93 12.07 -9.94 -2.90
N ALA A 94 12.13 -9.66 -4.20
CA ALA A 94 12.91 -10.47 -5.12
C ALA A 94 14.42 -10.30 -4.93
N GLN A 95 14.86 -9.06 -4.67
CA GLN A 95 16.30 -8.74 -4.59
C GLN A 95 16.92 -9.17 -3.27
N PHE A 96 16.27 -8.90 -2.13
CA PHE A 96 16.85 -9.11 -0.80
C PHE A 96 16.38 -10.40 -0.13
N PHE A 97 15.11 -10.77 -0.35
CA PHE A 97 14.52 -11.95 0.32
C PHE A 97 14.45 -13.18 -0.59
N LYS A 98 14.92 -13.09 -1.85
CA LYS A 98 14.82 -14.15 -2.87
C LYS A 98 13.40 -14.71 -3.02
N LYS A 99 12.39 -13.91 -2.67
CA LYS A 99 10.98 -14.26 -2.74
C LYS A 99 10.33 -13.56 -3.93
N ASN A 100 9.95 -14.34 -4.93
CA ASN A 100 9.26 -13.83 -6.11
C ASN A 100 7.74 -13.96 -5.92
N TRP A 101 7.08 -12.83 -5.68
CA TRP A 101 5.64 -12.81 -5.48
C TRP A 101 4.84 -13.12 -6.74
N ILE A 102 5.31 -12.70 -7.90
CA ILE A 102 4.64 -12.99 -9.18
C ILE A 102 4.68 -14.48 -9.48
N GLU A 103 5.82 -15.13 -9.26
CA GLU A 103 5.93 -16.59 -9.36
C GLU A 103 5.01 -17.29 -8.35
N SER A 104 4.92 -16.80 -7.11
CA SER A 104 4.05 -17.39 -6.08
C SER A 104 2.57 -17.29 -6.44
N LEU A 105 2.15 -16.24 -7.14
CA LEU A 105 0.76 -16.00 -7.53
C LEU A 105 0.39 -16.74 -8.83
N MET A 106 1.27 -16.71 -9.83
CA MET A 106 0.98 -17.19 -11.18
C MET A 106 1.60 -18.58 -11.48
N GLY A 107 2.66 -18.95 -10.78
CA GLY A 107 3.41 -20.18 -11.09
C GLY A 107 2.63 -21.47 -10.85
N LYS A 108 1.54 -21.43 -10.07
CA LYS A 108 0.64 -22.59 -9.90
C LYS A 108 -0.34 -22.77 -11.05
N GLN A 109 -0.55 -21.72 -11.85
CA GLN A 109 -1.54 -21.69 -12.94
C GLN A 109 -0.89 -21.76 -14.31
N ILE A 110 0.44 -21.59 -14.38
CA ILE A 110 1.19 -21.52 -15.64
C ILE A 110 2.26 -22.61 -15.62
N THR A 111 2.12 -23.56 -16.51
CA THR A 111 3.15 -24.58 -16.76
C THR A 111 4.11 -24.07 -17.83
N LEU A 112 5.37 -23.90 -17.43
CA LEU A 112 6.42 -23.46 -18.35
C LEU A 112 7.08 -24.67 -19.01
N LYS A 113 7.57 -24.49 -20.24
CA LYS A 113 8.39 -25.46 -20.92
C LYS A 113 9.67 -25.79 -20.14
N PRO A 114 10.19 -27.02 -20.19
CA PRO A 114 11.39 -27.42 -19.45
C PRO A 114 12.64 -26.61 -19.79
N ASP A 115 12.74 -26.08 -21.01
CA ASP A 115 13.83 -25.25 -21.52
C ASP A 115 13.68 -23.76 -21.25
N SER A 116 12.63 -23.34 -20.50
CA SER A 116 12.38 -21.94 -20.16
C SER A 116 13.51 -21.37 -19.31
N PRO A 117 13.92 -20.11 -19.56
CA PRO A 117 14.97 -19.46 -18.77
C PRO A 117 14.63 -19.39 -17.29
N LYS A 118 15.52 -19.84 -16.40
CA LYS A 118 15.35 -19.75 -14.93
C LYS A 118 15.09 -18.33 -14.43
N SER A 119 15.53 -17.32 -15.19
CA SER A 119 15.31 -15.89 -14.86
C SER A 119 13.94 -15.36 -15.30
N LEU A 120 13.07 -16.18 -15.92
CA LEU A 120 11.80 -15.75 -16.48
C LEU A 120 10.91 -15.09 -15.43
N TRP A 121 10.70 -15.76 -14.32
CA TRP A 121 9.90 -15.24 -13.20
C TRP A 121 10.49 -13.96 -12.61
N LEU A 122 11.82 -13.86 -12.53
CA LEU A 122 12.48 -12.66 -12.05
C LEU A 122 12.27 -11.48 -13.00
N LYS A 123 12.37 -11.71 -14.32
CA LYS A 123 12.08 -10.68 -15.33
C LYS A 123 10.62 -10.21 -15.24
N LEU A 124 9.69 -11.15 -15.07
CA LEU A 124 8.29 -10.85 -14.92
C LEU A 124 8.01 -10.02 -13.65
N ASN A 125 8.62 -10.39 -12.55
CA ASN A 125 8.51 -9.65 -11.29
C ASN A 125 9.04 -8.21 -11.42
N HIS A 126 10.18 -8.01 -12.10
CA HIS A 126 10.70 -6.67 -12.38
C HIS A 126 9.82 -5.88 -13.35
N ALA A 127 9.21 -6.54 -14.35
CA ALA A 127 8.27 -5.89 -15.25
C ALA A 127 7.03 -5.36 -14.51
N TRP A 128 6.49 -6.12 -13.57
CA TRP A 128 5.41 -5.67 -12.70
C TRP A 128 5.83 -4.54 -11.76
N ALA A 129 7.02 -4.63 -11.17
CA ALA A 129 7.55 -3.55 -10.33
C ALA A 129 7.71 -2.24 -11.12
N LEU A 130 8.25 -2.32 -12.34
CA LEU A 130 8.41 -1.20 -13.24
C LEU A 130 7.05 -0.62 -13.70
N PHE A 131 6.09 -1.49 -14.01
CA PHE A 131 4.72 -1.08 -14.35
C PHE A 131 4.07 -0.28 -13.22
N PHE A 132 4.11 -0.78 -11.98
CA PHE A 132 3.57 -0.05 -10.84
C PHE A 132 4.33 1.26 -10.57
N PHE A 133 5.64 1.27 -10.70
CA PHE A 133 6.41 2.50 -10.57
C PHE A 133 5.97 3.55 -11.60
N PHE A 134 5.86 3.13 -12.87
CA PHE A 134 5.39 3.98 -13.96
C PHE A 134 3.96 4.49 -13.73
N MET A 135 3.04 3.64 -13.26
CA MET A 135 1.67 4.03 -12.93
C MET A 135 1.62 5.11 -11.85
N GLY A 136 2.49 5.01 -10.84
CA GLY A 136 2.62 6.04 -9.81
C GLY A 136 3.10 7.38 -10.38
N VAL A 137 4.14 7.36 -11.22
CA VAL A 137 4.64 8.56 -11.90
C VAL A 137 3.57 9.18 -12.80
N LEU A 138 2.89 8.34 -13.60
CA LEU A 138 1.84 8.79 -14.51
C LEU A 138 0.65 9.39 -13.76
N ASN A 139 0.24 8.79 -12.63
CA ASN A 139 -0.82 9.36 -11.79
C ASN A 139 -0.48 10.77 -11.30
N ILE A 140 0.74 10.97 -10.79
CA ILE A 140 1.20 12.30 -10.35
C ILE A 140 1.25 13.28 -11.52
N TYR A 141 1.82 12.87 -12.64
CA TYR A 141 1.88 13.71 -13.83
C TYR A 141 0.50 14.21 -14.26
N ILE A 142 -0.48 13.29 -14.34
CA ILE A 142 -1.85 13.63 -14.73
C ILE A 142 -2.52 14.52 -13.66
N ALA A 143 -2.32 14.21 -12.38
CA ALA A 143 -2.91 14.96 -11.28
C ALA A 143 -2.45 16.42 -11.23
N TYR A 144 -1.19 16.70 -11.62
CA TYR A 144 -0.63 18.05 -11.58
C TYR A 144 -0.70 18.82 -12.91
N THR A 145 -0.88 18.10 -14.03
CA THR A 145 -0.83 18.71 -15.36
C THR A 145 -2.21 18.97 -15.94
N PHE A 146 -3.20 18.14 -15.56
CA PHE A 146 -4.53 18.16 -16.15
C PHE A 146 -5.61 18.54 -15.13
N SER A 147 -6.84 18.78 -15.63
CA SER A 147 -7.99 19.05 -14.77
C SER A 147 -8.37 17.85 -13.89
N GLU A 148 -9.08 18.12 -12.79
CA GLU A 148 -9.58 17.09 -11.87
C GLU A 148 -10.42 16.04 -12.60
N ASP A 149 -11.28 16.46 -13.55
CA ASP A 149 -12.11 15.55 -14.34
C ASP A 149 -11.29 14.58 -15.18
N ILE A 150 -10.21 15.06 -15.80
CA ILE A 150 -9.28 14.21 -16.57
C ILE A 150 -8.58 13.22 -15.66
N TRP A 151 -8.13 13.66 -14.47
CA TRP A 151 -7.52 12.79 -13.49
C TRP A 151 -8.49 11.71 -12.98
N VAL A 152 -9.76 12.06 -12.68
CA VAL A 152 -10.79 11.11 -12.28
C VAL A 152 -11.06 10.08 -13.39
N ASN A 153 -11.20 10.53 -14.63
CA ASN A 153 -11.38 9.63 -15.77
C ASN A 153 -10.17 8.70 -15.98
N PHE A 154 -8.96 9.23 -15.85
CA PHE A 154 -7.75 8.41 -15.89
C PHE A 154 -7.74 7.35 -14.78
N LYS A 155 -8.10 7.72 -13.56
CA LYS A 155 -8.16 6.79 -12.43
C LYS A 155 -9.18 5.67 -12.65
N LEU A 156 -10.35 5.98 -13.22
CA LEU A 156 -11.43 5.03 -13.43
C LEU A 156 -11.22 4.14 -14.66
N PHE A 157 -10.75 4.71 -15.76
CA PHE A 157 -10.67 4.02 -17.06
C PHE A 157 -9.24 3.86 -17.57
N GLY A 158 -8.43 4.92 -17.49
CA GLY A 158 -7.06 4.91 -18.00
C GLY A 158 -6.17 3.91 -17.26
N GLY A 159 -6.26 3.87 -15.92
CA GLY A 159 -5.51 2.92 -15.10
C GLY A 159 -5.86 1.47 -15.40
N ILE A 160 -7.16 1.18 -15.52
CA ILE A 160 -7.64 -0.17 -15.88
C ILE A 160 -7.23 -0.53 -17.31
N GLY A 161 -7.36 0.39 -18.27
CA GLY A 161 -6.97 0.19 -19.65
C GLY A 161 -5.48 -0.14 -19.79
N LEU A 162 -4.61 0.61 -19.10
CA LEU A 162 -3.16 0.34 -19.07
C LEU A 162 -2.82 -0.99 -18.42
N LEU A 163 -3.52 -1.36 -17.33
CA LEU A 163 -3.34 -2.67 -16.69
C LEU A 163 -3.71 -3.81 -17.65
N ILE A 164 -4.86 -3.70 -18.32
CA ILE A 164 -5.29 -4.71 -19.30
C ILE A 164 -4.28 -4.81 -20.46
N ALA A 165 -3.84 -3.67 -21.00
CA ALA A 165 -2.83 -3.65 -22.06
C ALA A 165 -1.52 -4.31 -21.61
N PHE A 166 -1.06 -4.02 -20.38
CA PHE A 166 0.12 -4.64 -19.80
C PHE A 166 -0.04 -6.16 -19.63
N VAL A 167 -1.21 -6.62 -19.11
CA VAL A 167 -1.49 -8.05 -18.91
C VAL A 167 -1.55 -8.79 -20.25
N ILE A 168 -2.16 -8.18 -21.28
CA ILE A 168 -2.18 -8.76 -22.63
C ILE A 168 -0.75 -8.86 -23.20
N ALA A 169 0.02 -7.78 -23.14
CA ALA A 169 1.40 -7.76 -23.62
C ALA A 169 2.26 -8.81 -22.89
N GLN A 170 2.10 -8.92 -21.57
CA GLN A 170 2.75 -9.94 -20.76
C GLN A 170 2.31 -11.35 -21.17
N GLY A 171 1.00 -11.60 -21.38
CA GLY A 171 0.48 -12.89 -21.80
C GLY A 171 1.04 -13.31 -23.16
N LEU A 172 1.06 -12.40 -24.13
CA LEU A 172 1.67 -12.65 -25.45
C LEU A 172 3.17 -12.94 -25.37
N TRP A 173 3.89 -12.25 -24.47
CA TRP A 173 5.30 -12.53 -24.25
C TRP A 173 5.51 -13.88 -23.57
N LEU A 174 4.69 -14.21 -22.58
CA LEU A 174 4.80 -15.41 -21.78
C LEU A 174 4.36 -16.66 -22.55
N SER A 175 3.40 -16.55 -23.49
CA SER A 175 2.91 -17.66 -24.31
C SER A 175 4.01 -18.40 -25.10
N ARG A 176 5.11 -17.70 -25.38
CA ARG A 176 6.29 -18.32 -26.04
C ARG A 176 6.98 -19.38 -25.18
N TYR A 177 6.80 -19.27 -23.86
CA TYR A 177 7.42 -20.12 -22.84
C TYR A 177 6.43 -21.07 -22.16
N MET A 178 5.14 -20.98 -22.48
CA MET A 178 4.11 -21.87 -21.95
C MET A 178 4.06 -23.18 -22.76
N ASP A 179 3.75 -24.29 -22.09
CA ASP A 179 3.56 -25.57 -22.71
C ASP A 179 2.17 -25.61 -23.38
N ALA A 180 2.13 -26.02 -24.66
CA ALA A 180 0.90 -25.99 -25.46
C ALA A 180 -0.08 -27.13 -25.13
N GLU A 181 0.30 -28.10 -24.28
CA GLU A 181 -0.54 -29.28 -23.99
C GLU A 181 -1.66 -29.02 -22.95
N GLN A 182 -1.83 -27.79 -22.47
CA GLN A 182 -2.88 -27.43 -21.46
C GLN A 182 -3.80 -26.29 -21.89
N SER A 183 -3.95 -26.00 -23.18
CA SER A 183 -4.94 -25.01 -23.65
C SER A 183 -6.23 -25.65 -24.13
#